data_615f0a77a0cce4db626b7060b23b2573
#
_entry.id   615f0a77a0cce4db626b7060b23b2573
#
_cell.length_a   1.000
_cell.length_b   1.000
_cell.length_c   1.000
_cell.angle_alpha   90.00
_cell.angle_beta   90.00
_cell.angle_gamma   90.00
#
_symmetry.space_group_name_H-M   'P 1'
#
loop_
_entity.id
_entity.type
_entity.pdbx_description
1 polymer ?
#
loop_
_entity_poly.entity_id
_entity_poly.type
_entity_poly.pdbx_seq_one_letter_code
_entity_poly.pdbx_strand_id
1 'polypeptide(L)'
;CSLITMFLSLSFLISVLYNIKNVKRKNFGNPNMTNREKFKAIRKQRKLSLKVLGEIAGSATSISDFENGHTTLSNDVLFRLLGFMLVEINEFFEWKDFRDKDFYQLTEQLEEALNNKDTQILSELKSYLYELSDQKGQYIYQIIARVLEVIICELKQLTVPQDTIFQLTDYFISLEYWTNLDVGLLGNLVPYFTSDALIVLTNTILEDTPQSLKNNLDRIKIDTVLNCLSVFLERKERNASQKLLTLLFNKNYPTYFSFEKLYLHELKAIFDYLWGDKEESLKIHQTILETINIILNPEAVKEWDDNFRKNTSQLA
;
A
#
# COMPACT_ATOMS: atom_id res chain seq x y z
N CYS A 1 7.42 0.36 20.08
CA CYS A 1 7.28 0.64 18.64
C CYS A 1 7.99 1.94 18.32
N SER A 2 8.78 2.02 17.25
CA SER A 2 9.40 3.27 16.84
C SER A 2 8.31 4.20 16.29
N LEU A 3 8.37 5.50 16.59
CA LEU A 3 7.47 6.52 16.04
C LEU A 3 7.47 6.50 14.50
N ILE A 4 8.59 6.16 13.85
CA ILE A 4 8.67 6.02 12.38
C ILE A 4 7.92 4.78 11.89
N THR A 5 8.00 3.63 12.57
CA THR A 5 7.15 2.47 12.27
C THR A 5 5.68 2.79 12.51
N MET A 6 5.37 3.58 13.51
CA MET A 6 4.01 4.04 13.82
C MET A 6 3.51 5.10 12.82
N PHE A 7 4.35 6.06 12.42
CA PHE A 7 4.01 7.07 11.39
C PHE A 7 3.92 6.45 10.00
N LEU A 8 4.83 5.54 9.64
CA LEU A 8 4.75 4.79 8.39
C LEU A 8 3.55 3.82 8.42
N SER A 9 3.21 3.21 9.56
CA SER A 9 2.10 2.27 9.64
C SER A 9 0.74 2.97 9.60
N LEU A 10 0.51 4.02 10.38
CA LEU A 10 -0.75 4.76 10.36
C LEU A 10 -0.90 5.57 9.06
N SER A 11 0.17 6.25 8.61
CA SER A 11 0.20 6.92 7.30
C SER A 11 0.15 5.92 6.15
N PHE A 12 0.55 4.68 6.36
CA PHE A 12 0.51 3.63 5.36
C PHE A 12 -0.91 3.04 5.19
N LEU A 13 -1.64 2.77 6.28
CA LEU A 13 -3.08 2.44 6.19
C LEU A 13 -3.84 3.62 5.59
N ILE A 14 -3.57 4.83 6.06
CA ILE A 14 -4.08 6.06 5.48
C ILE A 14 -3.63 6.20 4.02
N SER A 15 -2.39 5.88 3.65
CA SER A 15 -1.89 5.91 2.28
C SER A 15 -2.50 4.82 1.41
N VAL A 16 -2.74 3.62 1.92
CA VAL A 16 -3.50 2.58 1.22
C VAL A 16 -4.94 3.02 1.05
N LEU A 17 -5.57 3.54 2.09
CA LEU A 17 -6.90 4.15 2.04
C LEU A 17 -6.89 5.43 1.17
N TYR A 18 -5.82 6.23 1.21
CA TYR A 18 -5.62 7.47 0.44
C TYR A 18 -5.23 7.21 -1.03
N ASN A 19 -4.39 6.25 -1.35
CA ASN A 19 -4.16 5.81 -2.73
C ASN A 19 -5.41 5.19 -3.33
N ILE A 20 -6.22 4.65 -2.45
CA ILE A 20 -7.59 4.27 -2.74
C ILE A 20 -8.43 5.53 -3.11
N LYS A 21 -8.20 6.69 -2.51
CA LYS A 21 -9.02 7.91 -2.62
C LYS A 21 -8.46 8.97 -3.58
N ASN A 22 -7.16 9.12 -3.70
CA ASN A 22 -6.50 10.26 -4.31
C ASN A 22 -6.01 10.08 -5.75
N VAL A 23 -6.71 9.34 -6.57
CA VAL A 23 -6.74 9.75 -7.96
C VAL A 23 -7.76 10.88 -8.14
N LYS A 24 -7.67 11.94 -7.32
CA LYS A 24 -8.17 13.25 -7.70
C LYS A 24 -7.23 13.84 -8.76
N ARG A 25 -7.12 13.17 -9.90
CA ARG A 25 -6.79 13.88 -11.13
C ARG A 25 -7.93 14.87 -11.33
N LYS A 26 -7.62 16.16 -11.56
CA LYS A 26 -8.58 17.12 -12.12
C LYS A 26 -9.31 16.37 -13.21
N ASN A 27 -10.58 16.08 -13.01
CA ASN A 27 -11.41 15.44 -14.01
C ASN A 27 -11.31 16.28 -15.29
N PHE A 28 -10.56 15.82 -16.26
CA PHE A 28 -10.66 16.28 -17.62
C PHE A 28 -11.99 15.75 -18.16
N GLY A 29 -13.09 16.41 -17.80
CA GLY A 29 -14.42 16.03 -18.23
C GLY A 29 -15.49 16.45 -17.22
N ASN A 30 -16.72 16.47 -17.68
CA ASN A 30 -17.89 16.67 -16.82
C ASN A 30 -17.92 15.56 -15.75
N PRO A 31 -17.97 15.87 -14.43
CA PRO A 31 -17.98 14.88 -13.37
C PRO A 31 -19.15 13.89 -13.42
N ASN A 32 -20.15 14.17 -14.25
CA ASN A 32 -21.33 13.32 -14.48
C ASN A 32 -21.26 12.49 -15.76
N MET A 33 -20.11 12.45 -16.44
CA MET A 33 -19.97 11.70 -17.69
C MET A 33 -19.93 10.19 -17.43
N THR A 34 -20.80 9.45 -18.07
CA THR A 34 -20.79 7.98 -18.02
C THR A 34 -19.58 7.39 -18.74
N ASN A 35 -19.20 6.14 -18.42
CA ASN A 35 -18.11 5.43 -19.12
C ASN A 35 -18.34 5.34 -20.64
N ARG A 36 -19.59 5.24 -21.08
CA ARG A 36 -19.97 5.23 -22.50
C ARG A 36 -19.72 6.56 -23.19
N GLU A 37 -20.10 7.65 -22.54
CA GLU A 37 -19.85 9.01 -23.02
C GLU A 37 -18.36 9.32 -23.06
N LYS A 38 -17.62 8.87 -22.04
CA LYS A 38 -16.15 8.98 -21.97
C LYS A 38 -15.48 8.22 -23.12
N PHE A 39 -15.90 6.97 -23.36
CA PHE A 39 -15.43 6.18 -24.49
C PHE A 39 -15.67 6.88 -25.82
N LYS A 40 -16.89 7.37 -26.05
CA LYS A 40 -17.27 8.11 -27.27
C LYS A 40 -16.45 9.39 -27.45
N ALA A 41 -16.19 10.11 -26.35
CA ALA A 41 -15.37 11.33 -26.37
C ALA A 41 -13.93 11.01 -26.75
N ILE A 42 -13.31 10.01 -26.13
CA ILE A 42 -11.94 9.57 -26.41
C ILE A 42 -11.82 9.09 -27.87
N ARG A 43 -12.74 8.23 -28.32
CA ARG A 43 -12.76 7.78 -29.72
C ARG A 43 -12.77 8.96 -30.69
N LYS A 44 -13.67 9.93 -30.48
CA LYS A 44 -13.76 11.13 -31.32
C LYS A 44 -12.49 11.97 -31.26
N GLN A 45 -11.93 12.17 -30.11
CA GLN A 45 -10.66 12.88 -29.90
C GLN A 45 -9.51 12.21 -30.67
N ARG A 46 -9.49 10.87 -30.70
CA ARG A 46 -8.51 10.07 -31.46
C ARG A 46 -8.86 9.97 -32.93
N LYS A 47 -9.96 10.63 -33.41
CA LYS A 47 -10.45 10.61 -34.80
C LYS A 47 -10.71 9.20 -35.36
N LEU A 48 -11.12 8.27 -34.49
CA LEU A 48 -11.40 6.89 -34.87
C LEU A 48 -12.85 6.73 -35.28
N SER A 49 -13.07 6.08 -36.42
CA SER A 49 -14.41 5.75 -36.90
C SER A 49 -14.97 4.52 -36.18
N LEU A 50 -16.30 4.39 -36.13
CA LEU A 50 -16.96 3.18 -35.64
C LEU A 50 -16.53 1.93 -36.41
N LYS A 51 -16.25 2.08 -37.75
CA LYS A 51 -15.79 0.98 -38.59
C LYS A 51 -14.44 0.43 -38.10
N VAL A 52 -13.46 1.29 -37.81
CA VAL A 52 -12.12 0.89 -37.36
C VAL A 52 -12.21 0.16 -36.02
N LEU A 53 -12.99 0.69 -35.07
CA LEU A 53 -13.17 0.01 -33.78
C LEU A 53 -14.03 -1.26 -33.93
N GLY A 54 -14.92 -1.30 -34.89
CA GLY A 54 -15.74 -2.46 -35.19
C GLY A 54 -14.94 -3.69 -35.63
N GLU A 55 -13.78 -3.49 -36.26
CA GLU A 55 -12.86 -4.58 -36.63
C GLU A 55 -12.31 -5.31 -35.38
N ILE A 56 -12.21 -4.62 -34.26
CA ILE A 56 -11.77 -5.18 -32.95
C ILE A 56 -12.96 -5.78 -32.18
N ALA A 57 -14.12 -5.10 -32.21
CA ALA A 57 -15.31 -5.48 -31.46
C ALA A 57 -16.25 -6.45 -32.20
N GLY A 58 -15.93 -6.80 -33.43
CA GLY A 58 -16.75 -7.66 -34.30
C GLY A 58 -17.73 -6.91 -35.22
N SER A 59 -18.20 -5.70 -34.85
CA SER A 59 -18.99 -4.86 -35.75
C SER A 59 -19.01 -3.39 -35.31
N ALA A 60 -19.18 -2.48 -36.29
CA ALA A 60 -19.38 -1.05 -36.02
C ALA A 60 -20.71 -0.79 -35.28
N THR A 61 -21.72 -1.62 -35.50
CA THR A 61 -23.00 -1.55 -34.80
C THR A 61 -22.83 -1.80 -33.31
N SER A 62 -22.05 -2.81 -32.90
CA SER A 62 -21.77 -3.10 -31.50
C SER A 62 -21.16 -1.91 -30.75
N ILE A 63 -20.26 -1.15 -31.43
CA ILE A 63 -19.69 0.06 -30.82
C ILE A 63 -20.75 1.17 -30.74
N SER A 64 -21.53 1.38 -31.77
CA SER A 64 -22.61 2.36 -31.76
C SER A 64 -23.65 2.09 -30.68
N ASP A 65 -24.06 0.85 -30.54
CA ASP A 65 -25.04 0.44 -29.53
C ASP A 65 -24.49 0.58 -28.13
N PHE A 66 -23.22 0.27 -27.93
CA PHE A 66 -22.54 0.52 -26.65
C PHE A 66 -22.51 2.02 -26.31
N GLU A 67 -22.08 2.87 -27.27
CA GLU A 67 -21.99 4.33 -27.06
C GLU A 67 -23.36 4.97 -26.77
N ASN A 68 -24.45 4.40 -27.34
CA ASN A 68 -25.81 4.89 -27.15
C ASN A 68 -26.55 4.20 -25.99
N GLY A 69 -25.89 3.28 -25.28
CA GLY A 69 -26.46 2.65 -24.08
C GLY A 69 -27.38 1.46 -24.35
N HIS A 70 -27.48 0.98 -25.58
CA HIS A 70 -28.35 -0.13 -25.94
C HIS A 70 -27.76 -1.49 -25.59
N THR A 71 -26.41 -1.61 -25.54
CA THR A 71 -25.70 -2.86 -25.21
C THR A 71 -24.54 -2.61 -24.27
N THR A 72 -23.95 -3.71 -23.78
CA THR A 72 -22.68 -3.71 -23.05
C THR A 72 -21.63 -4.43 -23.88
N LEU A 73 -20.37 -4.00 -23.79
CA LEU A 73 -19.23 -4.75 -24.29
C LEU A 73 -18.72 -5.70 -23.22
N SER A 74 -18.20 -6.86 -23.61
CA SER A 74 -17.44 -7.69 -22.68
C SER A 74 -16.17 -6.97 -22.25
N ASN A 75 -15.68 -7.26 -21.03
CA ASN A 75 -14.45 -6.64 -20.54
C ASN A 75 -13.27 -6.86 -21.47
N ASP A 76 -13.15 -8.04 -22.07
CA ASP A 76 -12.08 -8.38 -22.99
C ASP A 76 -12.10 -7.48 -24.25
N VAL A 77 -13.27 -7.26 -24.83
CA VAL A 77 -13.44 -6.36 -25.99
C VAL A 77 -13.14 -4.92 -25.58
N LEU A 78 -13.67 -4.47 -24.45
CA LEU A 78 -13.43 -3.11 -23.95
C LEU A 78 -11.95 -2.85 -23.69
N PHE A 79 -11.25 -3.77 -23.05
CA PHE A 79 -9.81 -3.63 -22.78
C PHE A 79 -8.97 -3.59 -24.07
N ARG A 80 -9.30 -4.41 -25.06
CA ARG A 80 -8.64 -4.35 -26.38
C ARG A 80 -8.90 -3.01 -27.09
N LEU A 81 -10.10 -2.47 -27.01
CA LEU A 81 -10.44 -1.16 -27.57
C LEU A 81 -9.72 -0.01 -26.86
N LEU A 82 -9.66 -0.03 -25.52
CA LEU A 82 -8.91 0.96 -24.74
C LEU A 82 -7.41 0.89 -25.07
N GLY A 83 -6.83 -0.30 -25.13
CA GLY A 83 -5.44 -0.50 -25.55
C GLY A 83 -5.16 0.01 -26.96
N PHE A 84 -6.06 -0.23 -27.92
CA PHE A 84 -5.95 0.30 -29.27
C PHE A 84 -6.02 1.84 -29.31
N MET A 85 -6.82 2.43 -28.43
CA MET A 85 -6.90 3.89 -28.28
C MET A 85 -5.75 4.48 -27.44
N LEU A 86 -4.82 3.66 -26.96
CA LEU A 86 -3.72 4.05 -26.05
C LEU A 86 -4.25 4.72 -24.76
N VAL A 87 -5.24 4.09 -24.15
CA VAL A 87 -5.86 4.51 -22.89
C VAL A 87 -5.67 3.40 -21.88
N GLU A 88 -5.07 3.72 -20.74
CA GLU A 88 -4.92 2.76 -19.66
C GLU A 88 -6.25 2.55 -18.90
N ILE A 89 -6.45 1.34 -18.37
CA ILE A 89 -7.67 0.97 -17.67
C ILE A 89 -7.92 1.92 -16.48
N ASN A 90 -6.87 2.25 -15.74
CA ASN A 90 -6.93 3.17 -14.59
C ASN A 90 -7.16 4.64 -14.98
N GLU A 91 -6.98 5.01 -16.26
CA GLU A 91 -7.35 6.33 -16.78
C GLU A 91 -8.82 6.37 -17.20
N PHE A 92 -9.34 5.24 -17.64
CA PHE A 92 -10.71 5.12 -18.14
C PHE A 92 -11.72 4.97 -17.02
N PHE A 93 -11.48 4.07 -16.08
CA PHE A 93 -12.38 3.82 -14.97
C PHE A 93 -11.98 4.63 -13.73
N GLU A 94 -12.97 5.12 -13.01
CA GLU A 94 -12.78 5.66 -11.68
C GLU A 94 -12.96 4.55 -10.65
N TRP A 95 -12.07 4.51 -9.65
CA TRP A 95 -12.10 3.48 -8.61
C TRP A 95 -13.45 3.40 -7.86
N LYS A 96 -14.17 4.52 -7.71
CA LYS A 96 -15.51 4.56 -7.10
C LYS A 96 -16.55 3.73 -7.85
N ASP A 97 -16.34 3.48 -9.16
CA ASP A 97 -17.30 2.74 -9.99
C ASP A 97 -17.29 1.23 -9.72
N PHE A 98 -16.21 0.72 -9.07
CA PHE A 98 -15.99 -0.71 -8.83
C PHE A 98 -15.99 -1.11 -7.35
N ARG A 99 -16.14 -0.14 -6.46
CA ARG A 99 -16.11 -0.42 -5.03
C ARG A 99 -17.48 -0.77 -4.50
N ASP A 100 -17.46 -1.69 -3.56
CA ASP A 100 -18.57 -1.85 -2.65
C ASP A 100 -18.85 -0.49 -1.97
N LYS A 101 -20.10 -0.01 -2.04
CA LYS A 101 -20.47 1.32 -1.52
C LYS A 101 -20.26 1.42 -0.01
N ASP A 102 -20.56 0.34 0.71
CA ASP A 102 -20.42 0.30 2.16
C ASP A 102 -18.94 0.37 2.54
N PHE A 103 -18.10 -0.35 1.81
CA PHE A 103 -16.65 -0.29 2.00
C PHE A 103 -16.07 1.08 1.68
N TYR A 104 -16.56 1.76 0.64
CA TYR A 104 -16.10 3.11 0.31
C TYR A 104 -16.45 4.13 1.40
N GLN A 105 -17.69 4.11 1.90
CA GLN A 105 -18.11 4.98 3.01
C GLN A 105 -17.34 4.67 4.29
N LEU A 106 -17.12 3.39 4.57
CA LEU A 106 -16.30 2.93 5.69
C LEU A 106 -14.88 3.48 5.63
N THR A 107 -14.25 3.45 4.45
CA THR A 107 -12.86 3.95 4.31
C THR A 107 -12.74 5.44 4.59
N GLU A 108 -13.75 6.26 4.28
CA GLU A 108 -13.76 7.68 4.62
C GLU A 108 -13.82 7.91 6.14
N GLN A 109 -14.70 7.19 6.81
CA GLN A 109 -14.85 7.29 8.27
C GLN A 109 -13.60 6.75 9.00
N LEU A 110 -13.03 5.64 8.51
CA LEU A 110 -11.79 5.09 9.05
C LEU A 110 -10.63 6.07 8.95
N GLU A 111 -10.44 6.70 7.78
CA GLU A 111 -9.38 7.69 7.57
C GLU A 111 -9.52 8.88 8.53
N GLU A 112 -10.73 9.41 8.69
CA GLU A 112 -10.99 10.51 9.60
C GLU A 112 -10.74 10.12 11.06
N ALA A 113 -11.25 8.96 11.48
CA ALA A 113 -11.07 8.47 12.84
C ALA A 113 -9.60 8.16 13.18
N LEU A 114 -8.83 7.60 12.21
CA LEU A 114 -7.41 7.35 12.36
C LEU A 114 -6.59 8.64 12.47
N ASN A 115 -6.88 9.63 11.61
CA ASN A 115 -6.21 10.93 11.65
C ASN A 115 -6.45 11.66 12.98
N ASN A 116 -7.67 11.57 13.51
CA ASN A 116 -8.07 12.18 14.79
C ASN A 116 -7.71 11.32 16.00
N LYS A 117 -7.19 10.09 15.80
CA LYS A 117 -6.95 9.09 16.84
C LYS A 117 -8.20 8.82 17.70
N ASP A 118 -9.37 8.88 17.07
CA ASP A 118 -10.66 8.70 17.75
C ASP A 118 -10.95 7.22 18.00
N THR A 119 -10.54 6.76 19.18
CA THR A 119 -10.68 5.35 19.56
C THR A 119 -12.13 4.92 19.79
N GLN A 120 -13.07 5.86 20.00
CA GLN A 120 -14.48 5.54 20.12
C GLN A 120 -15.05 5.22 18.76
N ILE A 121 -14.88 6.11 17.78
CA ILE A 121 -15.34 5.87 16.39
C ILE A 121 -14.67 4.61 15.82
N LEU A 122 -13.35 4.43 16.04
CA LEU A 122 -12.67 3.20 15.62
C LEU A 122 -13.29 1.93 16.23
N SER A 123 -13.74 1.98 17.50
CA SER A 123 -14.41 0.84 18.15
C SER A 123 -15.80 0.56 17.57
N GLU A 124 -16.54 1.60 17.23
CA GLU A 124 -17.85 1.50 16.55
C GLU A 124 -17.68 0.91 15.14
N LEU A 125 -16.70 1.40 14.38
CA LEU A 125 -16.37 0.89 13.04
C LEU A 125 -15.89 -0.56 13.09
N LYS A 126 -15.12 -0.95 14.11
CA LYS A 126 -14.72 -2.35 14.32
C LYS A 126 -15.96 -3.25 14.50
N SER A 127 -16.92 -2.84 15.32
CA SER A 127 -18.16 -3.62 15.54
C SER A 127 -18.99 -3.73 14.25
N TYR A 128 -19.10 -2.62 13.52
CA TYR A 128 -19.80 -2.60 12.22
C TYR A 128 -19.15 -3.52 11.17
N LEU A 129 -17.82 -3.63 11.17
CA LEU A 129 -17.12 -4.54 10.27
C LEU A 129 -17.43 -6.02 10.57
N TYR A 130 -17.58 -6.41 11.83
CA TYR A 130 -18.04 -7.75 12.17
C TYR A 130 -19.46 -8.01 11.68
N GLU A 131 -20.38 -7.05 11.86
CA GLU A 131 -21.74 -7.15 11.35
C GLU A 131 -21.77 -7.28 9.82
N LEU A 132 -20.97 -6.48 9.10
CA LEU A 132 -20.83 -6.58 7.64
C LEU A 132 -20.28 -7.94 7.20
N SER A 133 -19.32 -8.49 7.94
CA SER A 133 -18.79 -9.82 7.66
C SER A 133 -19.89 -10.87 7.71
N ASP A 134 -20.71 -10.84 8.77
CA ASP A 134 -21.80 -11.79 8.94
C ASP A 134 -22.91 -11.61 7.90
N GLN A 135 -23.26 -10.37 7.57
CA GLN A 135 -24.29 -10.06 6.58
C GLN A 135 -23.88 -10.42 5.15
N LYS A 136 -22.63 -10.17 4.78
CA LYS A 136 -22.13 -10.36 3.41
C LYS A 136 -21.40 -11.68 3.21
N GLY A 137 -21.09 -12.43 4.27
CA GLY A 137 -20.31 -13.66 4.22
C GLY A 137 -18.85 -13.40 3.77
N GLN A 138 -18.30 -12.20 4.00
CA GLN A 138 -16.97 -11.81 3.55
C GLN A 138 -15.98 -11.76 4.72
N TYR A 139 -15.13 -12.74 4.84
CA TYR A 139 -14.15 -12.88 5.92
C TYR A 139 -13.17 -11.71 6.02
N ILE A 140 -12.89 -11.02 4.91
CA ILE A 140 -11.95 -9.87 4.89
C ILE A 140 -12.37 -8.74 5.85
N TYR A 141 -13.68 -8.54 6.07
CA TYR A 141 -14.16 -7.55 7.03
C TYR A 141 -13.77 -7.90 8.48
N GLN A 142 -13.72 -9.20 8.83
CA GLN A 142 -13.21 -9.63 10.15
C GLN A 142 -11.71 -9.35 10.28
N ILE A 143 -10.94 -9.57 9.21
CA ILE A 143 -9.51 -9.26 9.21
C ILE A 143 -9.29 -7.77 9.43
N ILE A 144 -10.01 -6.90 8.72
CA ILE A 144 -9.93 -5.44 8.92
C ILE A 144 -10.32 -5.06 10.36
N ALA A 145 -11.38 -5.67 10.90
CA ALA A 145 -11.81 -5.43 12.29
C ALA A 145 -10.73 -5.81 13.31
N ARG A 146 -10.00 -6.92 13.09
CA ARG A 146 -8.86 -7.32 13.94
C ARG A 146 -7.68 -6.37 13.81
N VAL A 147 -7.39 -5.87 12.62
CA VAL A 147 -6.35 -4.82 12.45
C VAL A 147 -6.73 -3.57 13.22
N LEU A 148 -8.00 -3.14 13.17
CA LEU A 148 -8.48 -2.02 13.99
C LEU A 148 -8.36 -2.29 15.48
N GLU A 149 -8.58 -3.52 15.93
CA GLU A 149 -8.37 -3.89 17.34
C GLU A 149 -6.92 -3.68 17.77
N VAL A 150 -5.94 -4.08 16.94
CA VAL A 150 -4.52 -3.82 17.21
C VAL A 150 -4.26 -2.32 17.31
N ILE A 151 -4.74 -1.52 16.35
CA ILE A 151 -4.57 -0.06 16.34
C ILE A 151 -5.22 0.59 17.57
N ILE A 152 -6.42 0.17 17.95
CA ILE A 152 -7.13 0.68 19.14
C ILE A 152 -6.32 0.35 20.40
N CYS A 153 -5.80 -0.87 20.53
CA CYS A 153 -4.96 -1.26 21.65
C CYS A 153 -3.70 -0.40 21.72
N GLU A 154 -3.05 -0.14 20.59
CA GLU A 154 -1.87 0.71 20.51
C GLU A 154 -2.18 2.15 20.94
N LEU A 155 -3.24 2.77 20.40
CA LEU A 155 -3.65 4.12 20.78
C LEU A 155 -4.02 4.26 22.26
N LYS A 156 -4.58 3.21 22.84
CA LYS A 156 -4.94 3.16 24.28
C LYS A 156 -3.81 2.63 25.17
N GLN A 157 -2.65 2.30 24.61
CA GLN A 157 -1.51 1.68 25.32
C GLN A 157 -1.90 0.37 26.05
N LEU A 158 -2.80 -0.41 25.44
CA LEU A 158 -3.24 -1.71 25.94
C LEU A 158 -2.47 -2.84 25.28
N THR A 159 -2.39 -3.98 25.95
CA THR A 159 -1.84 -5.21 25.35
C THR A 159 -2.80 -5.75 24.29
N VAL A 160 -2.28 -6.03 23.09
CA VAL A 160 -3.05 -6.66 22.04
C VAL A 160 -3.36 -8.12 22.41
N PRO A 161 -4.61 -8.59 22.26
CA PRO A 161 -4.96 -9.98 22.53
C PRO A 161 -4.15 -10.95 21.66
N GLN A 162 -3.62 -12.00 22.27
CA GLN A 162 -2.82 -12.99 21.52
C GLN A 162 -3.61 -13.74 20.44
N ASP A 163 -4.89 -14.00 20.70
CA ASP A 163 -5.78 -14.61 19.72
C ASP A 163 -5.94 -13.77 18.47
N THR A 164 -6.03 -12.44 18.63
CA THR A 164 -6.07 -11.50 17.49
C THR A 164 -4.81 -11.59 16.65
N ILE A 165 -3.63 -11.61 17.27
CA ILE A 165 -2.35 -11.75 16.55
C ILE A 165 -2.24 -13.12 15.88
N PHE A 166 -2.67 -14.19 16.55
CA PHE A 166 -2.66 -15.54 15.99
C PHE A 166 -3.52 -15.62 14.72
N GLN A 167 -4.75 -15.12 14.76
CA GLN A 167 -5.66 -15.17 13.62
C GLN A 167 -5.19 -14.29 12.46
N LEU A 168 -4.58 -13.12 12.74
CA LEU A 168 -3.96 -12.29 11.72
C LEU A 168 -2.75 -12.97 11.09
N THR A 169 -1.90 -13.61 11.91
CA THR A 169 -0.74 -14.36 11.42
C THR A 169 -1.16 -15.51 10.50
N ASP A 170 -2.15 -16.30 10.92
CA ASP A 170 -2.71 -17.41 10.15
C ASP A 170 -3.27 -16.93 8.81
N TYR A 171 -4.03 -15.82 8.81
CA TYR A 171 -4.54 -15.20 7.59
C TYR A 171 -3.41 -14.85 6.62
N PHE A 172 -2.40 -14.09 7.04
CA PHE A 172 -1.35 -13.63 6.14
C PHE A 172 -0.45 -14.76 5.63
N ILE A 173 -0.18 -15.78 6.45
CA ILE A 173 0.60 -16.94 6.02
C ILE A 173 -0.18 -17.81 5.01
N SER A 174 -1.52 -17.78 5.07
CA SER A 174 -2.37 -18.55 4.15
C SER A 174 -2.57 -17.90 2.77
N LEU A 175 -2.11 -16.66 2.56
CA LEU A 175 -2.31 -15.95 1.30
C LEU A 175 -1.49 -16.58 0.15
N GLU A 176 -2.17 -16.94 -0.92
CA GLU A 176 -1.55 -17.32 -2.20
C GLU A 176 -1.22 -16.11 -3.09
N TYR A 177 -2.00 -15.02 -2.94
CA TYR A 177 -1.84 -13.80 -3.72
C TYR A 177 -1.89 -12.58 -2.81
N TRP A 178 -0.95 -11.67 -2.99
CA TRP A 178 -0.87 -10.42 -2.26
C TRP A 178 -1.59 -9.29 -2.99
N THR A 179 -2.70 -8.80 -2.45
CA THR A 179 -3.37 -7.59 -2.95
C THR A 179 -2.83 -6.33 -2.27
N ASN A 180 -3.13 -5.15 -2.84
CA ASN A 180 -2.80 -3.86 -2.18
C ASN A 180 -3.37 -3.77 -0.76
N LEU A 181 -4.58 -4.30 -0.55
CA LEU A 181 -5.24 -4.30 0.76
C LEU A 181 -4.47 -5.16 1.75
N ASP A 182 -4.13 -6.41 1.37
CA ASP A 182 -3.44 -7.35 2.27
C ASP A 182 -2.07 -6.82 2.68
N VAL A 183 -1.27 -6.35 1.72
CA VAL A 183 0.05 -5.77 2.00
C VAL A 183 -0.07 -4.53 2.88
N GLY A 184 -1.07 -3.68 2.62
CA GLY A 184 -1.33 -2.50 3.43
C GLY A 184 -1.78 -2.81 4.85
N LEU A 185 -2.61 -3.82 5.05
CA LEU A 185 -3.00 -4.29 6.39
C LEU A 185 -1.79 -4.86 7.14
N LEU A 186 -0.96 -5.68 6.48
CA LEU A 186 0.23 -6.25 7.08
C LEU A 186 1.23 -5.18 7.54
N GLY A 187 1.42 -4.13 6.75
CA GLY A 187 2.36 -3.04 7.08
C GLY A 187 2.15 -2.43 8.48
N ASN A 188 0.91 -2.42 8.97
CA ASN A 188 0.55 -1.93 10.30
C ASN A 188 0.80 -2.94 11.43
N LEU A 189 1.02 -4.20 11.10
CA LEU A 189 1.08 -5.30 12.06
C LEU A 189 2.49 -5.84 12.27
N VAL A 190 3.45 -5.43 11.46
CA VAL A 190 4.84 -5.93 11.47
C VAL A 190 5.44 -6.00 12.89
N PRO A 191 5.29 -4.99 13.77
CA PRO A 191 5.86 -5.05 15.12
C PRO A 191 5.28 -6.13 16.03
N TYR A 192 4.08 -6.61 15.73
CA TYR A 192 3.34 -7.55 16.57
C TYR A 192 3.60 -9.03 16.22
N PHE A 193 4.15 -9.29 15.03
CA PHE A 193 4.45 -10.65 14.59
C PHE A 193 5.79 -11.14 15.12
N THR A 194 5.91 -12.45 15.31
CA THR A 194 7.19 -13.08 15.65
C THR A 194 8.17 -12.95 14.48
N SER A 195 9.45 -13.03 14.77
CA SER A 195 10.49 -12.96 13.74
C SER A 195 10.40 -14.10 12.74
N ASP A 196 10.03 -15.30 13.19
CA ASP A 196 9.82 -16.46 12.30
C ASP A 196 8.66 -16.20 11.33
N ALA A 197 7.53 -15.64 11.81
CA ALA A 197 6.43 -15.26 10.95
C ALA A 197 6.85 -14.19 9.94
N LEU A 198 7.57 -13.15 10.38
CA LEU A 198 8.08 -12.10 9.49
C LEU A 198 9.04 -12.63 8.42
N ILE A 199 9.89 -13.62 8.75
CA ILE A 199 10.78 -14.26 7.77
C ILE A 199 9.96 -14.97 6.69
N VAL A 200 8.92 -15.70 7.05
CA VAL A 200 8.02 -16.37 6.10
C VAL A 200 7.33 -15.33 5.22
N LEU A 201 6.68 -14.33 5.82
CA LEU A 201 5.92 -13.30 5.12
C LEU A 201 6.79 -12.46 4.18
N THR A 202 7.99 -12.06 4.60
CA THR A 202 8.93 -11.32 3.73
C THR A 202 9.40 -12.14 2.54
N ASN A 203 9.64 -13.43 2.72
CA ASN A 203 10.03 -14.31 1.62
C ASN A 203 8.89 -14.41 0.58
N THR A 204 7.65 -14.69 1.00
CA THR A 204 6.49 -14.79 0.09
C THR A 204 6.22 -13.48 -0.65
N ILE A 205 6.30 -12.34 0.03
CA ILE A 205 6.14 -11.03 -0.61
C ILE A 205 7.23 -10.78 -1.66
N LEU A 206 8.50 -11.09 -1.33
CA LEU A 206 9.62 -10.87 -2.24
C LEU A 206 9.64 -11.83 -3.43
N GLU A 207 9.16 -13.07 -3.26
CA GLU A 207 8.98 -14.04 -4.35
C GLU A 207 7.94 -13.55 -5.37
N ASP A 208 6.85 -12.95 -4.87
CA ASP A 208 5.79 -12.34 -5.70
C ASP A 208 6.14 -10.90 -6.16
N THR A 209 7.35 -10.42 -5.90
CA THR A 209 7.80 -9.08 -6.29
C THR A 209 8.81 -9.17 -7.43
N PRO A 210 8.56 -8.54 -8.60
CA PRO A 210 9.45 -8.63 -9.73
C PRO A 210 10.83 -8.03 -9.45
N GLN A 211 11.86 -8.47 -10.19
CA GLN A 211 13.21 -7.93 -10.07
C GLN A 211 13.26 -6.44 -10.41
N SER A 212 12.51 -6.02 -11.44
CA SER A 212 12.35 -4.60 -11.81
C SER A 212 11.00 -4.11 -11.33
N LEU A 213 11.00 -3.21 -10.37
CA LEU A 213 9.81 -2.62 -9.77
C LEU A 213 9.14 -1.67 -10.77
N LYS A 214 7.81 -1.73 -10.90
CA LYS A 214 7.09 -1.00 -11.95
C LYS A 214 5.84 -0.26 -11.51
N ASN A 215 5.17 -0.72 -10.47
CA ASN A 215 3.83 -0.27 -10.14
C ASN A 215 3.67 0.03 -8.64
N ASN A 216 2.48 0.51 -8.27
CA ASN A 216 2.18 0.88 -6.90
C ASN A 216 2.16 -0.34 -5.94
N LEU A 217 1.73 -1.51 -6.41
CA LEU A 217 1.76 -2.72 -5.59
C LEU A 217 3.20 -3.14 -5.25
N ASP A 218 4.11 -3.06 -6.22
CA ASP A 218 5.53 -3.33 -5.97
C ASP A 218 6.09 -2.36 -4.91
N ARG A 219 5.68 -1.08 -4.97
CA ARG A 219 6.07 -0.06 -3.99
C ARG A 219 5.59 -0.42 -2.59
N ILE A 220 4.29 -0.72 -2.45
CA ILE A 220 3.68 -1.10 -1.18
C ILE A 220 4.35 -2.35 -0.58
N LYS A 221 4.66 -3.35 -1.43
CA LYS A 221 5.40 -4.55 -1.01
C LYS A 221 6.78 -4.21 -0.47
N ILE A 222 7.53 -3.36 -1.17
CA ILE A 222 8.86 -2.93 -0.73
C ILE A 222 8.78 -2.16 0.59
N ASP A 223 7.84 -1.23 0.74
CA ASP A 223 7.64 -0.47 1.99
C ASP A 223 7.36 -1.41 3.17
N THR A 224 6.50 -2.41 2.98
CA THR A 224 6.21 -3.41 4.02
C THR A 224 7.44 -4.24 4.38
N VAL A 225 8.24 -4.63 3.39
CA VAL A 225 9.49 -5.38 3.64
C VAL A 225 10.55 -4.50 4.32
N LEU A 226 10.63 -3.21 4.01
CA LEU A 226 11.48 -2.25 4.72
C LEU A 226 11.06 -2.11 6.19
N ASN A 227 9.75 -2.09 6.48
CA ASN A 227 9.25 -2.12 7.86
C ASN A 227 9.66 -3.41 8.60
N CYS A 228 9.61 -4.57 7.93
CA CYS A 228 10.11 -5.82 8.51
C CYS A 228 11.62 -5.75 8.80
N LEU A 229 12.41 -5.19 7.89
CA LEU A 229 13.83 -4.98 8.10
C LEU A 229 14.11 -4.06 9.31
N SER A 230 13.35 -2.98 9.47
CA SER A 230 13.44 -2.09 10.62
C SER A 230 13.19 -2.85 11.93
N VAL A 231 12.18 -3.71 11.97
CA VAL A 231 11.87 -4.53 13.15
C VAL A 231 12.97 -5.56 13.44
N PHE A 232 13.55 -6.19 12.43
CA PHE A 232 14.70 -7.09 12.63
C PHE A 232 15.93 -6.35 13.18
N LEU A 233 16.19 -5.13 12.72
CA LEU A 233 17.27 -4.28 13.25
C LEU A 233 17.00 -3.87 14.72
N GLU A 234 15.78 -3.48 15.03
CA GLU A 234 15.35 -3.15 16.41
C GLU A 234 15.52 -4.36 17.35
N ARG A 235 15.18 -5.57 16.90
CA ARG A 235 15.36 -6.83 17.63
C ARG A 235 16.79 -7.38 17.62
N LYS A 236 17.73 -6.68 16.94
CA LYS A 236 19.14 -7.10 16.81
C LYS A 236 19.31 -8.45 16.12
N GLU A 237 18.47 -8.77 15.19
CA GLU A 237 18.50 -10.01 14.42
C GLU A 237 19.41 -9.89 13.18
N ARG A 238 20.71 -10.01 13.39
CA ARG A 238 21.75 -9.78 12.37
C ARG A 238 21.53 -10.59 11.09
N ASN A 239 21.28 -11.89 11.21
CA ASN A 239 21.19 -12.78 10.04
C ASN A 239 19.95 -12.47 9.16
N ALA A 240 18.79 -12.25 9.78
CA ALA A 240 17.57 -11.87 9.08
C ALA A 240 17.75 -10.50 8.39
N SER A 241 18.30 -9.52 9.10
CA SER A 241 18.60 -8.19 8.57
C SER A 241 19.54 -8.24 7.37
N GLN A 242 20.65 -8.98 7.46
CA GLN A 242 21.63 -9.09 6.37
C GLN A 242 21.04 -9.76 5.13
N LYS A 243 20.29 -10.85 5.32
CA LYS A 243 19.60 -11.55 4.21
C LYS A 243 18.65 -10.60 3.50
N LEU A 244 17.84 -9.87 4.26
CA LEU A 244 16.83 -8.97 3.71
C LEU A 244 17.44 -7.76 3.01
N LEU A 245 18.50 -7.15 3.58
CA LEU A 245 19.28 -6.11 2.92
C LEU A 245 19.82 -6.59 1.57
N THR A 246 20.42 -7.78 1.52
CA THR A 246 20.96 -8.33 0.27
C THR A 246 19.86 -8.48 -0.79
N LEU A 247 18.67 -9.00 -0.43
CA LEU A 247 17.56 -9.16 -1.35
C LEU A 247 17.03 -7.81 -1.85
N LEU A 248 16.89 -6.83 -0.97
CA LEU A 248 16.41 -5.50 -1.31
C LEU A 248 17.40 -4.73 -2.20
N PHE A 249 18.69 -4.74 -1.90
CA PHE A 249 19.70 -4.09 -2.74
C PHE A 249 19.85 -4.70 -4.14
N ASN A 250 19.46 -5.95 -4.32
CA ASN A 250 19.46 -6.62 -5.63
C ASN A 250 18.24 -6.24 -6.51
N LYS A 251 17.23 -5.53 -5.99
CA LYS A 251 16.07 -5.07 -6.80
C LYS A 251 16.44 -3.84 -7.63
N ASN A 252 15.82 -3.71 -8.81
CA ASN A 252 15.98 -2.55 -9.69
C ASN A 252 14.90 -1.51 -9.38
N TYR A 253 15.30 -0.44 -8.70
CA TYR A 253 14.40 0.65 -8.31
C TYR A 253 14.34 1.71 -9.41
N PRO A 254 13.14 2.04 -9.94
CA PRO A 254 12.98 3.22 -10.78
C PRO A 254 13.19 4.51 -9.97
N THR A 255 13.45 5.62 -10.66
CA THR A 255 13.77 6.91 -10.01
C THR A 255 12.68 7.41 -9.06
N TYR A 256 11.42 7.09 -9.31
CA TYR A 256 10.31 7.50 -8.46
C TYR A 256 10.15 6.68 -7.16
N PHE A 257 11.03 5.69 -6.94
CA PHE A 257 11.20 5.00 -5.66
C PHE A 257 12.34 5.60 -4.83
N SER A 258 12.60 6.90 -4.98
CA SER A 258 13.74 7.56 -4.33
C SER A 258 13.66 7.53 -2.80
N PHE A 259 12.45 7.63 -2.25
CA PHE A 259 12.24 7.60 -0.80
C PHE A 259 12.50 6.21 -0.22
N GLU A 260 12.03 5.16 -0.86
CA GLU A 260 12.25 3.76 -0.47
C GLU A 260 13.75 3.42 -0.52
N LYS A 261 14.46 3.91 -1.53
CA LYS A 261 15.92 3.76 -1.62
C LYS A 261 16.63 4.51 -0.50
N LEU A 262 16.21 5.74 -0.21
CA LEU A 262 16.80 6.53 0.88
C LEU A 262 16.61 5.81 2.22
N TYR A 263 15.41 5.31 2.48
CA TYR A 263 15.12 4.56 3.69
C TYR A 263 15.89 3.23 3.77
N LEU A 264 16.05 2.52 2.65
CA LEU A 264 16.91 1.32 2.58
C LEU A 264 18.36 1.62 2.95
N HIS A 265 18.90 2.77 2.49
CA HIS A 265 20.26 3.19 2.85
C HIS A 265 20.38 3.56 4.33
N GLU A 266 19.34 4.15 4.93
CA GLU A 266 19.29 4.42 6.37
C GLU A 266 19.30 3.12 7.18
N LEU A 267 18.46 2.14 6.81
CA LEU A 267 18.44 0.83 7.47
C LEU A 267 19.77 0.09 7.31
N LYS A 268 20.44 0.26 6.16
CA LYS A 268 21.80 -0.25 5.96
C LYS A 268 22.81 0.45 6.87
N ALA A 269 22.72 1.77 7.04
CA ALA A 269 23.58 2.50 7.96
C ALA A 269 23.37 2.02 9.41
N ILE A 270 22.12 1.80 9.86
CA ILE A 270 21.85 1.19 11.17
C ILE A 270 22.53 -0.18 11.28
N PHE A 271 22.41 -1.03 10.25
CA PHE A 271 23.05 -2.35 10.23
C PHE A 271 24.58 -2.24 10.35
N ASP A 272 25.20 -1.34 9.60
CA ASP A 272 26.65 -1.15 9.60
C ASP A 272 27.15 -0.56 10.93
N TYR A 273 26.37 0.30 11.56
CA TYR A 273 26.69 0.78 12.90
C TYR A 273 26.72 -0.36 13.94
N LEU A 274 25.76 -1.29 13.82
CA LEU A 274 25.65 -2.41 14.77
C LEU A 274 26.69 -3.49 14.56
N TRP A 275 27.04 -3.81 13.29
CA TRP A 275 27.85 -4.98 12.98
C TRP A 275 28.94 -4.77 11.92
N GLY A 276 29.10 -3.55 11.42
CA GLY A 276 30.07 -3.20 10.39
C GLY A 276 30.94 -1.98 10.74
N ASP A 277 31.11 -1.08 9.77
CA ASP A 277 31.90 0.16 9.91
C ASP A 277 31.04 1.29 10.48
N LYS A 278 31.26 1.60 11.78
CA LYS A 278 30.54 2.66 12.49
C LYS A 278 30.82 4.06 11.95
N GLU A 279 32.06 4.34 11.53
CA GLU A 279 32.43 5.67 11.06
C GLU A 279 31.76 5.97 9.74
N GLU A 280 31.80 5.03 8.80
CA GLU A 280 31.14 5.17 7.52
C GLU A 280 29.60 5.21 7.67
N SER A 281 29.04 4.41 8.58
CA SER A 281 27.63 4.44 8.93
C SER A 281 27.16 5.84 9.36
N LEU A 282 27.91 6.49 10.27
CA LEU A 282 27.56 7.85 10.74
C LEU A 282 27.65 8.90 9.61
N LYS A 283 28.59 8.77 8.70
CA LYS A 283 28.69 9.67 7.53
C LYS A 283 27.49 9.50 6.61
N ILE A 284 27.08 8.27 6.34
CA ILE A 284 25.90 7.98 5.52
C ILE A 284 24.65 8.53 6.19
N HIS A 285 24.44 8.26 7.48
CA HIS A 285 23.32 8.78 8.25
C HIS A 285 23.26 10.31 8.20
N GLN A 286 24.36 11.02 8.43
CA GLN A 286 24.40 12.47 8.34
C GLN A 286 24.01 12.98 6.95
N THR A 287 24.52 12.36 5.88
CA THR A 287 24.14 12.70 4.51
C THR A 287 22.65 12.50 4.24
N ILE A 288 22.06 11.45 4.82
CA ILE A 288 20.61 11.20 4.73
C ILE A 288 19.82 12.29 5.46
N LEU A 289 20.22 12.67 6.67
CA LEU A 289 19.56 13.76 7.42
C LEU A 289 19.60 15.09 6.66
N GLU A 290 20.72 15.43 6.03
CA GLU A 290 20.84 16.61 5.17
C GLU A 290 19.89 16.53 3.96
N THR A 291 19.78 15.36 3.35
CA THR A 291 18.86 15.11 2.23
C THR A 291 17.41 15.26 2.67
N ILE A 292 17.02 14.65 3.80
CA ILE A 292 15.68 14.72 4.39
C ILE A 292 15.29 16.17 4.71
N ASN A 293 16.25 16.96 5.23
CA ASN A 293 16.02 18.37 5.51
C ASN A 293 15.70 19.19 4.25
N ILE A 294 16.27 18.82 3.10
CA ILE A 294 16.00 19.49 1.81
C ILE A 294 14.66 19.09 1.23
N ILE A 295 14.28 17.80 1.31
CA ILE A 295 13.12 17.27 0.59
C ILE A 295 11.84 17.22 1.43
N LEU A 296 11.93 17.27 2.76
CA LEU A 296 10.79 17.23 3.68
C LEU A 296 10.78 18.45 4.60
N ASN A 297 11.06 18.26 5.89
CA ASN A 297 11.01 19.31 6.91
C ASN A 297 11.91 18.94 8.11
N PRO A 298 12.19 19.90 9.02
CA PRO A 298 13.01 19.66 10.21
C PRO A 298 12.45 18.62 11.19
N GLU A 299 11.13 18.45 11.24
CA GLU A 299 10.49 17.44 12.10
C GLU A 299 10.85 16.04 11.63
N ALA A 300 10.81 15.79 10.31
CA ALA A 300 11.23 14.53 9.72
C ALA A 300 12.72 14.23 10.01
N VAL A 301 13.59 15.25 9.95
CA VAL A 301 15.02 15.10 10.33
C VAL A 301 15.15 14.57 11.75
N LYS A 302 14.42 15.18 12.69
CA LYS A 302 14.43 14.76 14.09
C LYS A 302 13.93 13.31 14.25
N GLU A 303 12.84 12.95 13.58
CA GLU A 303 12.29 11.59 13.64
C GLU A 303 13.28 10.54 13.13
N TRP A 304 13.99 10.82 12.04
CA TRP A 304 14.99 9.91 11.48
C TRP A 304 16.21 9.78 12.38
N ASP A 305 16.71 10.87 12.96
CA ASP A 305 17.82 10.86 13.92
C ASP A 305 17.43 10.12 15.21
N ASP A 306 16.24 10.38 15.76
CA ASP A 306 15.73 9.66 16.93
C ASP A 306 15.62 8.14 16.67
N ASN A 307 15.16 7.75 15.49
CA ASN A 307 15.08 6.34 15.09
C ASN A 307 16.46 5.69 14.96
N PHE A 308 17.42 6.37 14.32
CA PHE A 308 18.79 5.89 14.22
C PHE A 308 19.39 5.70 15.61
N ARG A 309 19.30 6.70 16.51
CA ARG A 309 19.79 6.66 17.88
C ARG A 309 19.15 5.53 18.68
N LYS A 310 17.84 5.36 18.57
CA LYS A 310 17.12 4.27 19.23
C LYS A 310 17.65 2.90 18.80
N ASN A 311 17.84 2.71 17.49
CA ASN A 311 18.31 1.44 16.95
C ASN A 311 19.81 1.19 17.17
N THR A 312 20.61 2.24 17.36
CA THR A 312 22.06 2.14 17.59
C THR A 312 22.46 2.24 19.05
N SER A 313 21.57 2.69 19.95
CA SER A 313 21.83 2.65 21.38
C SER A 313 22.10 1.21 21.84
N GLN A 314 23.19 1.01 22.53
CA GLN A 314 23.46 -0.25 23.24
C GLN A 314 22.42 -0.36 24.35
N LEU A 315 21.76 -1.51 24.43
CA LEU A 315 21.00 -1.87 25.63
C LEU A 315 21.98 -1.80 26.81
N ALA A 316 21.79 -0.81 27.68
CA ALA A 316 22.50 -0.67 28.93
C ALA A 316 22.07 -1.79 29.89
#